data_4455892069dee356ec8483078f6714b5
#
_entry.id   4455892069dee356ec8483078f6714b5
#
_cell.length_a   1.000
_cell.length_b   1.000
_cell.length_c   1.000
_cell.angle_alpha   90.00
_cell.angle_beta   90.00
_cell.angle_gamma   90.00
#
_symmetry.space_group_name_H-M   'P 1'
#
loop_
_entity.id
_entity.type
_entity.pdbx_description
1 polymer ?
#
loop_
_entity_poly.entity_id
_entity_poly.type
_entity_poly.pdbx_seq_one_letter_code
_entity_poly.pdbx_strand_id
1 'polypeptide(L)'
;MPKRNVTKAHMEEICEGIAEGVSLTRICNERDHLPSWRTILRYVQENEDAYTQYRTARSLQCEVMRDQILDLVEAPLPEDPKLAMAEVQRRRLEADHKDKHIRQMQPLGIRDKAEDKQQAGQITLTWSGGEVSAEAG
;
A
#
# COMPACT_ATOMS: atom_id res chain seq x y z
N MET A 1 -2.02 -28.77 15.54
CA MET A 1 -2.75 -28.51 14.29
C MET A 1 -1.84 -28.80 13.10
N PRO A 2 -2.32 -29.52 12.12
CA PRO A 2 -1.50 -29.72 10.92
C PRO A 2 -1.26 -28.36 10.26
N LYS A 3 -0.02 -28.14 9.84
CA LYS A 3 0.32 -26.94 9.09
C LYS A 3 -0.38 -26.99 7.74
N ARG A 4 -1.16 -25.98 7.45
CA ARG A 4 -1.75 -25.87 6.13
C ARG A 4 -0.69 -25.37 5.16
N ASN A 5 -0.48 -26.11 4.11
CA ASN A 5 0.43 -25.67 3.07
C ASN A 5 -0.20 -24.54 2.27
N VAL A 6 0.60 -23.54 1.97
CA VAL A 6 0.15 -22.42 1.13
C VAL A 6 0.18 -22.87 -0.32
N THR A 7 -0.91 -22.65 -1.04
CA THR A 7 -1.02 -22.96 -2.46
C THR A 7 -1.06 -21.71 -3.29
N LYS A 8 -0.88 -21.85 -4.60
CA LYS A 8 -1.01 -20.73 -5.53
C LYS A 8 -2.41 -20.12 -5.47
N ALA A 9 -3.44 -20.95 -5.34
CA ALA A 9 -4.82 -20.49 -5.22
C ALA A 9 -5.01 -19.63 -3.96
N HIS A 10 -4.39 -20.03 -2.85
CA HIS A 10 -4.41 -19.23 -1.62
C HIS A 10 -3.79 -17.85 -1.85
N MET A 11 -2.64 -17.80 -2.53
CA MET A 11 -1.96 -16.54 -2.79
C MET A 11 -2.76 -15.64 -3.72
N GLU A 12 -3.40 -16.20 -4.74
CA GLU A 12 -4.26 -15.44 -5.65
C GLU A 12 -5.43 -14.80 -4.90
N GLU A 13 -6.10 -15.58 -4.09
CA GLU A 13 -7.24 -15.10 -3.30
C GLU A 13 -6.84 -14.01 -2.33
N ILE A 14 -5.73 -14.20 -1.63
CA ILE A 14 -5.22 -13.22 -0.66
C ILE A 14 -4.82 -11.93 -1.37
N CYS A 15 -4.11 -12.04 -2.47
CA CYS A 15 -3.65 -10.86 -3.21
C CYS A 15 -4.82 -10.09 -3.84
N GLU A 16 -5.86 -10.77 -4.28
CA GLU A 16 -7.10 -10.09 -4.73
C GLU A 16 -7.71 -9.28 -3.60
N GLY A 17 -7.86 -9.89 -2.42
CA GLY A 17 -8.43 -9.20 -1.25
C GLY A 17 -7.61 -7.99 -0.84
N ILE A 18 -6.29 -8.11 -0.85
CA ILE A 18 -5.39 -7.00 -0.54
C ILE A 18 -5.54 -5.89 -1.57
N ALA A 19 -5.57 -6.23 -2.85
CA ALA A 19 -5.74 -5.25 -3.92
C ALA A 19 -7.08 -4.51 -3.81
N GLU A 20 -8.10 -5.17 -3.28
CA GLU A 20 -9.41 -4.55 -3.03
C GLU A 20 -9.42 -3.66 -1.77
N GLY A 21 -8.35 -3.63 -1.02
CA GLY A 21 -8.21 -2.79 0.16
C GLY A 21 -8.41 -3.48 1.50
N VAL A 22 -8.58 -4.81 1.52
CA VAL A 22 -8.77 -5.56 2.77
C VAL A 22 -7.41 -5.94 3.35
N SER A 23 -7.26 -5.88 4.67
CA SER A 23 -6.01 -6.25 5.32
C SER A 23 -5.77 -7.76 5.28
N LEU A 24 -4.49 -8.15 5.26
CA LEU A 24 -4.09 -9.56 5.26
C LEU A 24 -4.66 -10.32 6.46
N THR A 25 -4.55 -9.75 7.65
CA THR A 25 -5.04 -10.39 8.87
C THR A 25 -6.54 -10.62 8.80
N ARG A 26 -7.28 -9.65 8.29
CA ARG A 26 -8.72 -9.77 8.15
C ARG A 26 -9.11 -10.86 7.15
N ILE A 27 -8.46 -10.89 6.00
CA ILE A 27 -8.71 -11.93 4.98
C ILE A 27 -8.50 -13.31 5.58
N CYS A 28 -7.39 -13.55 6.26
CA CYS A 28 -7.06 -14.85 6.82
C CYS A 28 -7.97 -15.22 7.99
N ASN A 29 -8.38 -14.26 8.80
CA ASN A 29 -9.23 -14.52 9.96
C ASN A 29 -10.68 -14.80 9.58
N GLU A 30 -11.18 -14.17 8.51
CA GLU A 30 -12.56 -14.32 8.08
C GLU A 30 -12.79 -15.53 7.18
N ARG A 31 -11.73 -16.12 6.64
CA ARG A 31 -11.83 -17.24 5.68
C ARG A 31 -11.13 -18.46 6.24
N ASP A 32 -11.94 -19.41 6.74
CA ASP A 32 -11.42 -20.58 7.45
C ASP A 32 -10.57 -21.51 6.59
N HIS A 33 -10.76 -21.49 5.27
CA HIS A 33 -10.00 -22.33 4.36
C HIS A 33 -8.59 -21.83 4.11
N LEU A 34 -8.29 -20.58 4.48
CA LEU A 34 -6.96 -20.01 4.28
C LEU A 34 -6.03 -20.31 5.46
N PRO A 35 -4.72 -20.44 5.19
CA PRO A 35 -3.73 -20.51 6.27
C PRO A 35 -3.73 -19.22 7.09
N SER A 36 -3.11 -19.27 8.28
CA SER A 36 -2.99 -18.08 9.11
C SER A 36 -2.12 -17.02 8.42
N TRP A 37 -2.33 -15.76 8.77
CA TRP A 37 -1.53 -14.66 8.20
C TRP A 37 -0.04 -14.83 8.46
N ARG A 38 0.34 -15.44 9.58
CA ARG A 38 1.75 -15.70 9.88
C ARG A 38 2.35 -16.72 8.91
N THR A 39 1.59 -17.75 8.60
CA THR A 39 2.00 -18.76 7.62
C THR A 39 2.15 -18.15 6.23
N ILE A 40 1.22 -17.28 5.85
CA ILE A 40 1.28 -16.58 4.57
C ILE A 40 2.52 -15.68 4.50
N LEU A 41 2.81 -14.89 5.53
CA LEU A 41 3.98 -14.01 5.52
C LEU A 41 5.29 -14.80 5.45
N ARG A 42 5.35 -15.92 6.14
CA ARG A 42 6.52 -16.80 6.04
C ARG A 42 6.71 -17.33 4.63
N TYR A 43 5.63 -17.81 4.02
CA TYR A 43 5.65 -18.28 2.64
C TYR A 43 6.10 -17.20 1.67
N VAL A 44 5.59 -15.98 1.82
CA VAL A 44 5.97 -14.84 1.00
C VAL A 44 7.47 -14.55 1.13
N GLN A 45 8.00 -14.62 2.34
CA GLN A 45 9.44 -14.39 2.57
C GLN A 45 10.32 -15.47 1.96
N GLU A 46 9.84 -16.68 1.88
CA GLU A 46 10.60 -17.82 1.39
C GLU A 46 10.46 -18.08 -0.12
N ASN A 47 9.49 -17.44 -0.77
CA ASN A 47 9.18 -17.67 -2.18
C ASN A 47 9.19 -16.35 -2.95
N GLU A 48 10.11 -16.23 -3.89
CA GLU A 48 10.30 -15.00 -4.66
C GLU A 48 9.08 -14.63 -5.48
N ASP A 49 8.45 -15.59 -6.14
CA ASP A 49 7.25 -15.34 -6.95
C ASP A 49 6.09 -14.85 -6.08
N ALA A 50 5.89 -15.48 -4.92
CA ALA A 50 4.87 -15.06 -3.96
C ALA A 50 5.17 -13.67 -3.42
N TYR A 51 6.42 -13.36 -3.17
CA TYR A 51 6.85 -12.04 -2.71
C TYR A 51 6.53 -10.97 -3.74
N THR A 52 6.85 -11.21 -5.00
CA THR A 52 6.55 -10.29 -6.10
C THR A 52 5.05 -10.06 -6.24
N GLN A 53 4.27 -11.14 -6.20
CA GLN A 53 2.81 -11.08 -6.28
C GLN A 53 2.22 -10.27 -5.11
N TYR A 54 2.71 -10.51 -3.90
CA TYR A 54 2.27 -9.82 -2.70
C TYR A 54 2.58 -8.31 -2.77
N ARG A 55 3.77 -7.96 -3.22
CA ARG A 55 4.17 -6.55 -3.37
C ARG A 55 3.31 -5.85 -4.41
N THR A 56 3.02 -6.50 -5.52
CA THR A 56 2.14 -5.97 -6.54
C THR A 56 0.75 -5.69 -5.97
N ALA A 57 0.22 -6.64 -5.20
CA ALA A 57 -1.08 -6.46 -4.54
C ALA A 57 -1.07 -5.26 -3.57
N ARG A 58 0.00 -5.09 -2.82
CA ARG A 58 0.15 -3.93 -1.92
C ARG A 58 0.19 -2.60 -2.68
N SER A 59 0.86 -2.58 -3.83
CA SER A 59 0.89 -1.38 -4.67
C SER A 59 -0.50 -1.03 -5.19
N LEU A 60 -1.26 -2.02 -5.63
CA LEU A 60 -2.65 -1.82 -6.07
C LEU A 60 -3.53 -1.34 -4.91
N GLN A 61 -3.32 -1.87 -3.71
CA GLN A 61 -4.01 -1.39 -2.52
C GLN A 61 -3.80 0.10 -2.30
N CYS A 62 -2.58 0.59 -2.52
CA CYS A 62 -2.28 2.01 -2.40
C CYS A 62 -3.07 2.85 -3.40
N GLU A 63 -3.22 2.38 -4.63
CA GLU A 63 -4.03 3.08 -5.63
C GLU A 63 -5.51 3.15 -5.21
N VAL A 64 -6.05 2.04 -4.73
CA VAL A 64 -7.43 2.00 -4.22
C VAL A 64 -7.60 2.96 -3.05
N MET A 65 -6.63 3.02 -2.15
CA MET A 65 -6.68 3.94 -1.01
C MET A 65 -6.66 5.40 -1.44
N ARG A 66 -5.91 5.73 -2.48
CA ARG A 66 -5.90 7.09 -3.04
C ARG A 66 -7.28 7.49 -3.54
N ASP A 67 -7.91 6.60 -4.30
CA ASP A 67 -9.27 6.84 -4.78
C ASP A 67 -10.26 6.98 -3.62
N GLN A 68 -10.12 6.15 -2.60
CA GLN A 68 -10.95 6.23 -1.40
C GLN A 68 -10.80 7.57 -0.67
N ILE A 69 -9.60 8.14 -0.65
CA ILE A 69 -9.38 9.47 -0.07
C ILE A 69 -10.14 10.53 -0.87
N LEU A 70 -10.08 10.47 -2.19
CA LEU A 70 -10.82 11.39 -3.05
C LEU A 70 -12.32 11.28 -2.83
N ASP A 71 -12.86 10.07 -2.83
CA ASP A 71 -14.27 9.82 -2.58
C ASP A 71 -14.69 10.36 -1.21
N LEU A 72 -13.85 10.18 -0.22
CA LEU A 72 -14.11 10.62 1.13
C LEU A 72 -14.21 12.14 1.23
N VAL A 73 -13.33 12.86 0.53
CA VAL A 73 -13.30 14.32 0.50
C VAL A 73 -14.49 14.88 -0.26
N GLU A 74 -14.91 14.21 -1.34
CA GLU A 74 -15.96 14.70 -2.22
C GLU A 74 -17.37 14.30 -1.76
N ALA A 75 -17.50 13.35 -0.84
CA ALA A 75 -18.79 12.89 -0.36
C ALA A 75 -19.58 14.00 0.33
N PRO A 76 -20.91 14.07 0.14
CA PRO A 76 -21.73 15.10 0.79
C PRO A 76 -21.62 15.03 2.31
N LEU A 77 -21.76 16.19 2.95
CA LEU A 77 -21.78 16.29 4.40
C LEU A 77 -23.20 16.24 4.93
N PRO A 78 -23.40 15.78 6.19
CA PRO A 78 -24.71 15.89 6.83
C PRO A 78 -25.16 17.34 6.94
N GLU A 79 -26.48 17.56 6.94
CA GLU A 79 -27.03 18.92 7.03
C GLU A 79 -26.86 19.53 8.43
N ASP A 80 -26.91 18.70 9.47
CA ASP A 80 -26.74 19.17 10.85
C ASP A 80 -25.28 19.63 11.04
N PRO A 81 -25.06 20.91 11.45
CA PRO A 81 -23.71 21.44 11.62
C PRO A 81 -22.82 20.66 12.58
N LYS A 82 -23.37 20.12 13.66
CA LYS A 82 -22.59 19.31 14.62
C LYS A 82 -22.15 18.00 14.02
N LEU A 83 -23.06 17.33 13.30
CA LEU A 83 -22.74 16.08 12.61
C LEU A 83 -21.76 16.33 11.45
N ALA A 84 -21.91 17.44 10.75
CA ALA A 84 -21.00 17.82 9.68
C ALA A 84 -19.58 18.01 10.20
N MET A 85 -19.41 18.70 11.32
CA MET A 85 -18.09 18.89 11.94
C MET A 85 -17.47 17.58 12.39
N ALA A 86 -18.26 16.72 13.03
CA ALA A 86 -17.78 15.40 13.46
C ALA A 86 -17.37 14.56 12.25
N GLU A 87 -18.12 14.61 11.17
CA GLU A 87 -17.84 13.89 9.95
C GLU A 87 -16.56 14.40 9.27
N VAL A 88 -16.36 15.71 9.21
CA VAL A 88 -15.14 16.32 8.67
C VAL A 88 -13.91 15.83 9.46
N GLN A 89 -14.01 15.80 10.78
CA GLN A 89 -12.92 15.34 11.64
C GLN A 89 -12.62 13.85 11.41
N ARG A 90 -13.65 13.04 11.31
CA ARG A 90 -13.50 11.60 11.04
C ARG A 90 -12.84 11.37 9.69
N ARG A 91 -13.29 12.08 8.64
CA ARG A 91 -12.73 11.97 7.30
C ARG A 91 -11.27 12.40 7.26
N ARG A 92 -10.95 13.48 7.96
CA ARG A 92 -9.57 13.95 8.06
C ARG A 92 -8.67 12.89 8.66
N LEU A 93 -9.11 12.30 9.78
CA LEU A 93 -8.34 11.27 10.44
C LEU A 93 -8.16 10.04 9.56
N GLU A 94 -9.20 9.61 8.88
CA GLU A 94 -9.16 8.48 7.98
C GLU A 94 -8.25 8.75 6.76
N ALA A 95 -8.37 9.93 6.16
CA ALA A 95 -7.54 10.32 5.03
C ALA A 95 -6.06 10.41 5.43
N ASP A 96 -5.76 10.98 6.58
CA ASP A 96 -4.39 11.07 7.10
C ASP A 96 -3.80 9.68 7.34
N HIS A 97 -4.58 8.79 7.90
CA HIS A 97 -4.15 7.41 8.15
C HIS A 97 -3.84 6.67 6.86
N LYS A 98 -4.72 6.77 5.88
CA LYS A 98 -4.52 6.16 4.56
C LYS A 98 -3.32 6.75 3.84
N ASP A 99 -3.15 8.06 3.91
CA ASP A 99 -2.01 8.74 3.30
C ASP A 99 -0.68 8.26 3.89
N LYS A 100 -0.61 8.12 5.20
CA LYS A 100 0.58 7.57 5.85
C LYS A 100 0.87 6.14 5.42
N HIS A 101 -0.17 5.31 5.32
CA HIS A 101 -0.01 3.94 4.84
C HIS A 101 0.53 3.91 3.42
N ILE A 102 -0.03 4.74 2.53
CA ILE A 102 0.44 4.86 1.15
C ILE A 102 1.91 5.23 1.10
N ARG A 103 2.33 6.23 1.88
CA ARG A 103 3.72 6.66 1.92
C ARG A 103 4.67 5.57 2.39
N GLN A 104 4.25 4.79 3.38
CA GLN A 104 5.06 3.69 3.90
C GLN A 104 5.20 2.55 2.89
N MET A 105 4.15 2.28 2.15
CA MET A 105 4.13 1.15 1.20
C MET A 105 4.67 1.50 -0.18
N GLN A 106 4.63 2.76 -0.56
CA GLN A 106 4.99 3.20 -1.90
C GLN A 106 6.44 2.93 -2.30
N PRO A 107 7.43 3.04 -1.40
CA PRO A 107 8.80 2.65 -1.73
C PRO A 107 8.94 1.18 -2.10
N LEU A 108 7.93 0.36 -1.80
CA LEU A 108 7.93 -1.07 -2.08
C LEU A 108 7.23 -1.41 -3.40
N GLY A 109 6.71 -0.41 -4.12
CA GLY A 109 5.92 -0.60 -5.33
C GLY A 109 6.60 -0.06 -6.59
N ILE A 110 5.78 0.32 -7.56
CA ILE A 110 6.22 0.77 -8.88
C ILE A 110 7.09 2.03 -8.79
N ARG A 111 6.74 2.94 -7.89
CA ARG A 111 7.47 4.19 -7.70
C ARG A 111 8.93 3.96 -7.31
N ASP A 112 9.16 2.96 -6.50
CA ASP A 112 10.49 2.60 -6.01
C ASP A 112 11.46 2.36 -7.16
N LYS A 113 11.04 1.62 -8.18
CA LYS A 113 11.87 1.31 -9.33
C LYS A 113 12.24 2.56 -10.13
N ALA A 114 11.30 3.49 -10.25
CA ALA A 114 11.54 4.73 -10.96
C ALA A 114 12.51 5.63 -10.18
N GLU A 115 12.37 5.71 -8.87
CA GLU A 115 13.26 6.47 -8.02
C GLU A 115 14.68 5.92 -8.03
N ASP A 116 14.81 4.62 -7.94
CA ASP A 116 16.12 3.97 -8.02
C ASP A 116 16.83 4.28 -9.33
N LYS A 117 16.13 4.26 -10.43
CA LYS A 117 16.70 4.62 -11.73
C LYS A 117 17.12 6.07 -11.78
N GLN A 118 16.31 6.97 -11.24
CA GLN A 118 16.65 8.38 -11.19
C GLN A 118 17.88 8.63 -10.32
N GLN A 119 17.95 8.00 -9.16
CA GLN A 119 19.10 8.14 -8.28
C GLN A 119 20.37 7.63 -8.96
N ALA A 120 20.29 6.52 -9.64
CA ALA A 120 21.42 5.98 -10.36
C ALA A 120 21.91 6.92 -11.45
N GLY A 121 21.00 7.67 -12.09
CA GLY A 121 21.34 8.60 -13.15
C GLY A 121 21.70 10.00 -12.70
N GLN A 122 21.40 10.35 -11.44
CA GLN A 122 21.48 11.72 -10.98
C GLN A 122 22.35 11.94 -9.77
N ILE A 123 23.17 11.03 -9.45
CA ILE A 123 23.98 11.12 -8.24
C ILE A 123 24.69 12.45 -8.11
N THR A 124 24.94 13.10 -9.21
CA THR A 124 25.68 14.33 -9.22
C THR A 124 24.83 15.56 -9.16
N LEU A 125 23.65 15.49 -9.05
CA LEU A 125 22.96 16.68 -9.20
C LEU A 125 22.62 17.37 -8.01
N THR A 126 22.82 17.92 -7.66
CA THR A 126 22.29 18.28 -6.79
C THR A 126 22.03 19.37 -6.56
N TRP A 127 22.10 19.83 -6.75
CA TRP A 127 21.60 20.58 -6.46
C TRP A 127 21.80 21.58 -6.51
N SER A 128 21.87 21.93 -6.74
CA SER A 128 21.92 22.79 -6.67
C SER A 128 21.76 23.61 -6.93
N GLY A 129 21.58 23.77 -7.12
CA GLY A 129 21.39 24.44 -7.47
C GLY A 129 22.03 24.85 -8.01
N GLY A 130 22.50 24.69 -8.32
CA GLY A 130 22.95 24.74 -8.81
C GLY A 130 23.86 24.41 -9.04
N GLU A 131 24.34 24.24 -9.27
CA GLU A 131 25.02 23.86 -9.61
C GLU A 131 25.42 23.40 -9.72
N VAL A 132 25.80 23.37 -9.99
CA VAL A 132 26.16 22.76 -10.21
C VAL A 132 26.68 22.37 -10.39
N SER A 133 27.10 22.42 -10.65
CA SER A 133 27.48 21.95 -10.91
C SER A 133 27.98 21.55 -11.15
N ALA A 134 28.23 21.27 -11.59
CA ALA A 134 28.54 20.77 -11.85
C ALA A 134 29.15 20.81 -12.23
N GLU A 135 29.42 21.05 -12.51
CA GLU A 135 29.77 21.06 -12.78
C GLU A 135 30.42 21.05 -12.70
N ALA A 136 30.87 21.11 -12.82
CA ALA A 136 31.11 20.93 -12.68
C ALA A 136 31.43 20.96 -12.69
N GLY A 137 31.65 21.10 -12.75
CA GLY A 137 31.55 21.08 -12.79
C GLY A 137 31.62 21.04 -12.66
#